data_d2679ef33e2e03d291039689c8de6bf4
#
_entry.id   d2679ef33e2e03d291039689c8de6bf4
#
_cell.length_a   1.000
_cell.length_b   1.000
_cell.length_c   1.000
_cell.angle_alpha   90.00
_cell.angle_beta   90.00
_cell.angle_gamma   90.00
#
_symmetry.space_group_name_H-M   'P 1'
#
loop_
_entity.id
_entity.type
_entity.pdbx_description
1 polymer ?
#
loop_
_entity_poly.entity_id
_entity_poly.type
_entity_poly.pdbx_seq_one_letter_code
_entity_poly.pdbx_strand_id
1 'polypeptide(L)'
;MSTQTTPAPRRQARRIAGWVAPTAQIVEPTPVVETVIVEPTPAPVELPAVPAPVVPCPGPKAPTGALADILSCPVPASTRTYAPISHLALIDAVKEELDKRGLVVKDERYQHNRSGQQMFGHFTVNGGNSEQDLALGFRNSYDKSLLLGAVSGARVIVCSNLMFAGDVKMQKMHTPAHLASGLQFLVREVVDSLEAQFKRIQLDTQKLKDVTVNPRLIHELLGELFYSEAVVTEAQLRIVRDELKQQTNFGADTLWDVYNHTTEALKTTPSGLVIGRHIEAHQFFTQRA
;
A
#
# COMPACT_ATOMS: atom_id res chain seq x y z
N MET A 1 -18.45 60.36 3.92
CA MET A 1 -18.93 59.53 2.81
C MET A 1 -18.84 58.06 3.24
N SER A 2 -19.97 57.50 3.69
CA SER A 2 -20.06 56.15 4.17
C SER A 2 -20.55 55.24 3.04
N THR A 3 -19.77 54.24 2.66
CA THR A 3 -20.19 53.25 1.68
C THR A 3 -20.79 52.03 2.41
N GLN A 4 -22.11 51.87 2.23
CA GLN A 4 -22.87 50.71 2.70
C GLN A 4 -22.63 49.52 1.77
N THR A 5 -22.21 48.42 2.34
CA THR A 5 -22.08 47.13 1.67
C THR A 5 -23.39 46.33 1.78
N THR A 6 -24.01 46.04 0.64
CA THR A 6 -25.26 45.29 0.55
C THR A 6 -24.96 43.80 0.62
N PRO A 7 -25.69 43.00 1.43
CA PRO A 7 -25.50 41.56 1.47
C PRO A 7 -26.22 40.81 0.33
N ALA A 8 -25.61 39.76 -0.19
CA ALA A 8 -26.13 38.91 -1.26
C ALA A 8 -27.36 38.10 -0.84
N PRO A 9 -28.29 37.78 -1.76
CA PRO A 9 -29.54 37.11 -1.44
C PRO A 9 -29.34 35.61 -1.14
N ARG A 10 -29.93 35.16 -0.03
CA ARG A 10 -30.06 33.74 0.33
C ARG A 10 -30.98 33.01 -0.67
N ARG A 11 -30.48 31.92 -1.26
CA ARG A 11 -31.31 30.99 -2.04
C ARG A 11 -32.33 30.30 -1.15
N GLN A 12 -33.62 30.54 -1.40
CA GLN A 12 -34.74 29.80 -0.80
C GLN A 12 -34.86 28.42 -1.44
N ALA A 13 -34.85 27.39 -0.62
CA ALA A 13 -35.15 26.03 -1.03
C ALA A 13 -36.65 25.90 -1.42
N ARG A 14 -36.91 25.49 -2.63
CA ARG A 14 -38.28 25.16 -3.09
C ARG A 14 -38.76 23.91 -2.38
N ARG A 15 -39.83 24.07 -1.59
CA ARG A 15 -40.65 22.94 -1.07
C ARG A 15 -41.41 22.33 -2.24
N ILE A 16 -41.19 21.03 -2.47
CA ILE A 16 -42.07 20.22 -3.34
C ILE A 16 -43.24 19.78 -2.48
N ALA A 17 -44.43 20.31 -2.83
CA ALA A 17 -45.69 19.89 -2.21
C ALA A 17 -46.15 18.58 -2.86
N GLY A 18 -46.62 17.65 -2.04
CA GLY A 18 -47.46 16.53 -2.50
C GLY A 18 -46.84 15.14 -2.39
N TRP A 19 -46.39 14.75 -1.20
CA TRP A 19 -46.24 13.32 -0.91
C TRP A 19 -47.01 13.00 0.40
N VAL A 20 -48.11 12.28 0.26
CA VAL A 20 -48.90 11.73 1.37
C VAL A 20 -48.42 10.30 1.56
N ALA A 21 -47.81 10.02 2.71
CA ALA A 21 -47.42 8.68 3.09
C ALA A 21 -48.64 7.81 3.42
N PRO A 22 -48.68 6.55 2.99
CA PRO A 22 -49.74 5.63 3.40
C PRO A 22 -49.59 5.28 4.88
N THR A 23 -50.72 5.35 5.60
CA THR A 23 -50.82 4.97 7.01
C THR A 23 -50.65 3.45 7.14
N ALA A 24 -49.51 3.02 7.69
CA ALA A 24 -49.30 1.62 8.04
C ALA A 24 -50.08 1.29 9.33
N GLN A 25 -50.95 0.31 9.25
CA GLN A 25 -51.58 -0.29 10.42
C GLN A 25 -50.52 -1.02 11.26
N ILE A 26 -50.39 -0.61 12.52
CA ILE A 26 -49.52 -1.28 13.50
C ILE A 26 -50.23 -2.58 13.92
N VAL A 27 -49.71 -3.71 13.47
CA VAL A 27 -50.06 -5.03 14.01
C VAL A 27 -49.11 -5.29 15.16
N GLU A 28 -49.60 -5.37 16.38
CA GLU A 28 -48.81 -5.74 17.55
C GLU A 28 -48.30 -7.19 17.40
N PRO A 29 -46.99 -7.44 17.54
CA PRO A 29 -46.49 -8.80 17.54
C PRO A 29 -46.74 -9.48 18.89
N THR A 30 -47.31 -10.65 18.86
CA THR A 30 -47.47 -11.58 19.97
C THR A 30 -46.08 -11.92 20.51
N PRO A 31 -45.87 -11.99 21.84
CA PRO A 31 -44.55 -12.32 22.41
C PRO A 31 -44.19 -13.80 22.14
N VAL A 32 -43.22 -14.02 21.29
CA VAL A 32 -42.58 -15.33 21.13
C VAL A 32 -41.57 -15.45 22.27
N VAL A 33 -41.80 -16.40 23.15
CA VAL A 33 -40.83 -16.77 24.18
C VAL A 33 -39.72 -17.54 23.49
N GLU A 34 -38.61 -16.83 23.18
CA GLU A 34 -37.43 -17.40 22.65
C GLU A 34 -36.61 -18.05 23.80
N THR A 35 -36.53 -19.37 23.78
CA THR A 35 -35.66 -20.13 24.69
C THR A 35 -34.23 -19.86 24.27
N VAL A 36 -33.54 -19.00 25.01
CA VAL A 36 -32.10 -18.74 24.82
C VAL A 36 -31.33 -19.99 25.19
N ILE A 37 -30.90 -20.75 24.18
CA ILE A 37 -29.88 -21.79 24.37
C ILE A 37 -28.55 -21.06 24.57
N VAL A 38 -28.12 -20.98 25.80
CA VAL A 38 -26.78 -20.45 26.14
C VAL A 38 -25.76 -21.53 25.75
N GLU A 39 -25.12 -21.35 24.60
CA GLU A 39 -23.94 -22.15 24.26
C GLU A 39 -22.82 -21.87 25.29
N PRO A 40 -22.11 -22.91 25.78
CA PRO A 40 -21.03 -22.71 26.75
C PRO A 40 -19.92 -21.89 26.09
N THR A 41 -19.56 -20.78 26.70
CA THR A 41 -18.42 -19.93 26.33
C THR A 41 -17.17 -20.80 26.27
N PRO A 42 -16.47 -20.86 25.12
CA PRO A 42 -15.22 -21.62 25.04
C PRO A 42 -14.21 -21.02 26.04
N ALA A 43 -13.57 -21.89 26.79
CA ALA A 43 -12.53 -21.54 27.74
C ALA A 43 -11.44 -20.67 27.06
N PRO A 44 -10.84 -19.71 27.79
CA PRO A 44 -9.77 -18.89 27.23
C PRO A 44 -8.62 -19.82 26.81
N VAL A 45 -8.27 -19.77 25.52
CA VAL A 45 -7.05 -20.43 25.03
C VAL A 45 -5.87 -19.64 25.60
N GLU A 46 -5.22 -20.19 26.63
CA GLU A 46 -3.94 -19.70 27.10
C GLU A 46 -2.92 -19.84 25.96
N LEU A 47 -2.61 -18.73 25.29
CA LEU A 47 -1.47 -18.66 24.40
C LEU A 47 -0.20 -18.80 25.25
N PRO A 48 0.73 -19.67 24.88
CA PRO A 48 1.98 -19.82 25.62
C PRO A 48 2.72 -18.49 25.64
N ALA A 49 2.92 -17.93 26.81
CA ALA A 49 3.73 -16.75 27.03
C ALA A 49 5.19 -17.13 26.75
N VAL A 50 5.67 -16.83 25.55
CA VAL A 50 7.10 -16.87 25.25
C VAL A 50 7.68 -15.54 25.74
N PRO A 51 8.50 -15.52 26.79
CA PRO A 51 9.22 -14.32 27.15
C PRO A 51 10.23 -14.00 26.04
N ALA A 52 9.93 -13.02 25.23
CA ALA A 52 10.88 -12.53 24.24
C ALA A 52 12.05 -11.86 24.97
N PRO A 53 13.31 -12.24 24.67
CA PRO A 53 14.46 -11.54 25.20
C PRO A 53 14.40 -10.08 24.76
N VAL A 54 14.51 -9.14 25.70
CA VAL A 54 14.59 -7.70 25.44
C VAL A 54 15.98 -7.42 24.86
N VAL A 55 16.12 -7.61 23.55
CA VAL A 55 17.30 -7.20 22.82
C VAL A 55 17.07 -5.79 22.32
N PRO A 56 17.90 -4.80 22.64
CA PRO A 56 17.75 -3.44 22.13
C PRO A 56 17.81 -3.42 20.61
N CYS A 57 16.89 -2.70 19.97
CA CYS A 57 16.94 -2.48 18.52
C CYS A 57 18.31 -1.86 18.14
N PRO A 58 18.94 -2.31 17.05
CA PRO A 58 20.18 -1.75 16.59
C PRO A 58 20.02 -0.25 16.33
N GLY A 59 21.03 0.53 16.66
CA GLY A 59 21.07 1.98 16.43
C GLY A 59 20.89 2.35 14.95
N PRO A 60 20.83 3.65 14.61
CA PRO A 60 20.47 4.14 13.29
C PRO A 60 21.41 3.59 12.20
N LYS A 61 20.90 2.70 11.36
CA LYS A 61 21.57 2.16 10.18
C LYS A 61 20.95 2.70 8.89
N ALA A 62 21.71 2.69 7.81
CA ALA A 62 21.27 3.06 6.46
C ALA A 62 20.06 2.24 6.00
N PRO A 63 19.20 2.75 5.10
CA PRO A 63 17.87 2.20 4.81
C PRO A 63 17.82 0.90 4.00
N THR A 64 18.91 0.23 3.76
CA THR A 64 18.96 -1.10 3.10
C THR A 64 19.53 -2.10 4.08
N GLY A 65 18.62 -2.82 4.76
CA GLY A 65 19.00 -3.87 5.68
C GLY A 65 18.99 -5.25 5.04
N ALA A 66 19.99 -6.06 5.36
CA ALA A 66 19.86 -7.51 5.19
C ALA A 66 18.69 -8.02 6.06
N LEU A 67 18.08 -9.15 5.69
CA LEU A 67 17.03 -9.79 6.47
C LEU A 67 17.40 -9.89 7.98
N ALA A 68 18.68 -10.18 8.27
CA ALA A 68 19.22 -10.23 9.63
C ALA A 68 19.00 -8.94 10.44
N ASP A 69 19.12 -7.78 9.80
CA ASP A 69 18.91 -6.48 10.49
C ASP A 69 17.47 -6.29 10.92
N ILE A 70 16.53 -6.70 10.05
CA ILE A 70 15.09 -6.64 10.33
C ILE A 70 14.71 -7.61 11.46
N LEU A 71 15.23 -8.83 11.41
CA LEU A 71 14.96 -9.86 12.41
C LEU A 71 15.61 -9.58 13.77
N SER A 72 16.62 -8.72 13.83
CA SER A 72 17.24 -8.29 15.08
C SER A 72 16.37 -7.32 15.90
N CYS A 73 15.34 -6.71 15.30
CA CYS A 73 14.43 -5.84 16.01
C CYS A 73 13.44 -6.66 16.86
N PRO A 74 13.39 -6.45 18.19
CA PRO A 74 12.53 -7.24 19.05
C PRO A 74 11.05 -6.96 18.78
N VAL A 75 10.25 -8.03 18.77
CA VAL A 75 8.80 -7.91 18.68
C VAL A 75 8.27 -7.33 20.00
N PRO A 76 7.48 -6.25 19.98
CA PRO A 76 6.91 -5.69 21.20
C PRO A 76 6.01 -6.68 21.92
N ALA A 77 5.87 -6.53 23.24
CA ALA A 77 4.95 -7.33 24.02
C ALA A 77 3.48 -7.04 23.62
N SER A 78 2.68 -8.09 23.57
CA SER A 78 1.24 -7.97 23.34
C SER A 78 0.57 -7.27 24.54
N THR A 79 -0.48 -6.49 24.23
CA THR A 79 -1.36 -5.89 25.24
C THR A 79 -2.81 -6.34 25.03
N ARG A 80 -3.71 -5.94 25.91
CA ARG A 80 -5.14 -6.26 25.75
C ARG A 80 -5.74 -5.80 24.38
N THR A 81 -5.20 -4.74 23.80
CA THR A 81 -5.73 -4.12 22.57
C THR A 81 -4.75 -4.17 21.40
N TYR A 82 -3.54 -4.71 21.61
CA TYR A 82 -2.50 -4.76 20.59
C TYR A 82 -1.76 -6.08 20.62
N ALA A 83 -1.76 -6.78 19.51
CA ALA A 83 -0.97 -7.98 19.30
C ALA A 83 -0.09 -7.77 18.04
N PRO A 84 1.22 -7.55 18.22
CA PRO A 84 2.14 -7.33 17.12
C PRO A 84 2.30 -8.59 16.28
N ILE A 85 2.31 -8.41 14.96
CA ILE A 85 2.75 -9.44 14.02
C ILE A 85 4.25 -9.28 13.83
N SER A 86 5.04 -10.34 14.00
CA SER A 86 6.47 -10.25 13.74
C SER A 86 6.73 -10.02 12.24
N HIS A 87 7.82 -9.32 11.92
CA HIS A 87 8.23 -9.14 10.53
C HIS A 87 8.45 -10.49 9.85
N LEU A 88 9.04 -11.46 10.57
CA LEU A 88 9.26 -12.81 10.08
C LEU A 88 7.94 -13.54 9.78
N ALA A 89 6.95 -13.45 10.67
CA ALA A 89 5.66 -14.12 10.45
C ALA A 89 4.94 -13.59 9.17
N LEU A 90 5.07 -12.30 8.86
CA LEU A 90 4.56 -11.75 7.60
C LEU A 90 5.35 -12.28 6.40
N ILE A 91 6.67 -12.29 6.49
CA ILE A 91 7.56 -12.81 5.43
C ILE A 91 7.24 -14.28 5.13
N ASP A 92 7.15 -15.10 6.17
CA ASP A 92 6.87 -16.53 6.06
C ASP A 92 5.48 -16.78 5.48
N ALA A 93 4.46 -16.05 5.94
CA ALA A 93 3.10 -16.15 5.40
C ALA A 93 3.05 -15.81 3.90
N VAL A 94 3.80 -14.79 3.45
CA VAL A 94 3.88 -14.45 2.02
C VAL A 94 4.56 -15.58 1.24
N LYS A 95 5.70 -16.10 1.73
CA LYS A 95 6.42 -17.20 1.07
C LYS A 95 5.55 -18.45 0.98
N GLU A 96 4.87 -18.82 2.06
CA GLU A 96 3.97 -19.98 2.11
C GLU A 96 2.82 -19.87 1.09
N GLU A 97 2.20 -18.70 0.98
CA GLU A 97 1.10 -18.50 0.02
C GLU A 97 1.59 -18.47 -1.44
N LEU A 98 2.78 -17.97 -1.70
CA LEU A 98 3.41 -18.06 -3.03
C LEU A 98 3.72 -19.51 -3.40
N ASP A 99 4.32 -20.28 -2.48
CA ASP A 99 4.67 -21.68 -2.68
C ASP A 99 3.43 -22.56 -2.95
N LYS A 100 2.33 -22.35 -2.22
CA LYS A 100 1.04 -23.05 -2.47
C LYS A 100 0.51 -22.87 -3.89
N ARG A 101 0.93 -21.81 -4.60
CA ARG A 101 0.54 -21.53 -6.00
C ARG A 101 1.63 -21.84 -7.01
N GLY A 102 2.73 -22.48 -6.57
CA GLY A 102 3.88 -22.78 -7.43
C GLY A 102 4.62 -21.53 -7.93
N LEU A 103 4.48 -20.39 -7.24
CA LEU A 103 5.19 -19.16 -7.55
C LEU A 103 6.55 -19.14 -6.85
N VAL A 104 7.61 -19.09 -7.63
CA VAL A 104 8.99 -19.13 -7.14
C VAL A 104 9.53 -17.72 -6.95
N VAL A 105 10.00 -17.40 -5.74
CA VAL A 105 10.67 -16.13 -5.45
C VAL A 105 12.04 -16.12 -6.12
N LYS A 106 12.27 -15.15 -7.02
CA LYS A 106 13.54 -14.93 -7.73
C LYS A 106 14.47 -13.99 -6.98
N ASP A 107 13.91 -12.96 -6.37
CA ASP A 107 14.65 -11.93 -5.64
C ASP A 107 13.80 -11.43 -4.47
N GLU A 108 14.44 -11.21 -3.33
CA GLU A 108 13.81 -10.66 -2.13
C GLU A 108 14.60 -9.47 -1.61
N ARG A 109 13.91 -8.38 -1.32
CA ARG A 109 14.53 -7.17 -0.79
C ARG A 109 13.75 -6.59 0.35
N TYR A 110 14.48 -6.00 1.29
CA TYR A 110 13.91 -5.44 2.49
C TYR A 110 14.48 -4.06 2.77
N GLN A 111 13.63 -3.21 3.31
CA GLN A 111 13.99 -1.88 3.82
C GLN A 111 13.37 -1.71 5.19
N HIS A 112 14.03 -0.99 6.06
CA HIS A 112 13.51 -0.65 7.38
C HIS A 112 13.85 0.79 7.74
N ASN A 113 13.11 1.38 8.69
CA ASN A 113 13.47 2.65 9.28
C ASN A 113 14.66 2.48 10.24
N ARG A 114 15.26 3.59 10.71
CA ARG A 114 16.44 3.56 11.58
C ARG A 114 16.26 2.74 12.86
N SER A 115 15.04 2.64 13.38
CA SER A 115 14.74 1.86 14.60
C SER A 115 14.45 0.38 14.32
N GLY A 116 14.34 -0.04 13.06
CA GLY A 116 13.90 -1.39 12.69
C GLY A 116 12.41 -1.67 12.95
N GLN A 117 11.68 -0.69 13.45
CA GLN A 117 10.27 -0.88 13.81
C GLN A 117 9.31 -0.84 12.63
N GLN A 118 9.70 -0.26 11.51
CA GLN A 118 8.95 -0.24 10.26
C GLN A 118 9.71 -1.03 9.21
N MET A 119 9.05 -1.98 8.57
CA MET A 119 9.61 -2.80 7.51
C MET A 119 8.76 -2.68 6.25
N PHE A 120 9.42 -2.53 5.12
CA PHE A 120 8.89 -2.78 3.79
C PHE A 120 9.72 -3.90 3.15
N GLY A 121 9.04 -4.90 2.61
CA GLY A 121 9.65 -5.96 1.81
C GLY A 121 8.98 -6.06 0.45
N HIS A 122 9.73 -6.51 -0.54
CA HIS A 122 9.14 -6.93 -1.80
C HIS A 122 9.81 -8.19 -2.33
N PHE A 123 9.01 -9.03 -2.95
CA PHE A 123 9.43 -10.21 -3.67
C PHE A 123 9.21 -10.03 -5.15
N THR A 124 10.18 -10.47 -5.94
CA THR A 124 10.05 -10.67 -7.36
C THR A 124 9.84 -12.15 -7.60
N VAL A 125 8.78 -12.51 -8.33
CA VAL A 125 8.43 -13.91 -8.58
C VAL A 125 8.45 -14.23 -10.07
N ASN A 126 8.47 -15.52 -10.41
CA ASN A 126 8.37 -16.01 -11.78
C ASN A 126 7.00 -15.65 -12.40
N GLY A 127 6.88 -15.81 -13.73
CA GLY A 127 5.63 -15.57 -14.46
C GLY A 127 5.54 -14.19 -15.11
N GLY A 128 6.63 -13.41 -15.12
CA GLY A 128 6.76 -12.15 -15.84
C GLY A 128 6.97 -12.32 -17.34
N ASN A 129 7.32 -11.22 -18.00
CA ASN A 129 7.71 -11.18 -19.41
C ASN A 129 9.19 -10.74 -19.57
N SER A 130 9.60 -10.38 -20.80
CA SER A 130 10.96 -9.91 -21.07
C SER A 130 11.31 -8.55 -20.48
N GLU A 131 10.32 -7.74 -20.11
CA GLU A 131 10.50 -6.38 -19.59
C GLU A 131 10.20 -6.25 -18.10
N GLN A 132 9.29 -7.07 -17.60
CA GLN A 132 8.75 -6.96 -16.23
C GLN A 132 8.58 -8.33 -15.59
N ASP A 133 8.95 -8.44 -14.34
CA ASP A 133 8.63 -9.57 -13.47
C ASP A 133 7.42 -9.23 -12.59
N LEU A 134 6.69 -10.26 -12.15
CA LEU A 134 5.67 -10.08 -11.10
C LEU A 134 6.35 -9.64 -9.81
N ALA A 135 5.73 -8.71 -9.10
CA ALA A 135 6.23 -8.26 -7.80
C ALA A 135 5.10 -8.22 -6.77
N LEU A 136 5.46 -8.50 -5.53
CA LEU A 136 4.58 -8.39 -4.38
C LEU A 136 5.29 -7.56 -3.32
N GLY A 137 4.68 -6.43 -2.94
CA GLY A 137 5.15 -5.57 -1.86
C GLY A 137 4.36 -5.79 -0.59
N PHE A 138 5.02 -5.73 0.56
CA PHE A 138 4.37 -5.85 1.87
C PHE A 138 5.07 -4.99 2.91
N ARG A 139 4.31 -4.56 3.93
CA ARG A 139 4.84 -3.72 5.01
C ARG A 139 4.24 -4.10 6.36
N ASN A 140 5.02 -3.86 7.40
CA ASN A 140 4.60 -4.04 8.79
C ASN A 140 5.26 -2.98 9.68
N SER A 141 4.65 -2.66 10.82
CA SER A 141 5.25 -1.78 11.82
C SER A 141 4.98 -2.25 13.24
N TYR A 142 5.97 -2.06 14.12
CA TYR A 142 5.86 -2.31 15.55
C TYR A 142 5.48 -1.05 16.34
N ASP A 143 5.72 0.13 15.77
CA ASP A 143 5.43 1.44 16.37
C ASP A 143 3.96 1.89 16.19
N LYS A 144 3.12 1.04 15.60
CA LYS A 144 1.70 1.29 15.30
C LYS A 144 1.45 2.45 14.31
N SER A 145 2.48 2.97 13.68
CA SER A 145 2.38 4.08 12.73
C SER A 145 1.78 3.65 11.39
N LEU A 146 1.90 2.37 11.04
CA LEU A 146 1.42 1.82 9.77
C LEU A 146 0.50 0.63 10.00
N LEU A 147 -0.49 0.51 9.14
CA LEU A 147 -1.28 -0.72 9.02
C LEU A 147 -0.45 -1.80 8.34
N LEU A 148 -0.66 -3.05 8.77
CA LEU A 148 -0.21 -4.20 8.01
C LEU A 148 -0.77 -4.08 6.59
N GLY A 149 0.07 -4.18 5.58
CA GLY A 149 -0.36 -4.01 4.20
C GLY A 149 0.43 -4.87 3.24
N ALA A 150 -0.24 -5.28 2.17
CA ALA A 150 0.38 -5.93 1.03
C ALA A 150 -0.25 -5.45 -0.28
N VAL A 151 0.49 -5.52 -1.36
CA VAL A 151 0.10 -5.06 -2.68
C VAL A 151 0.77 -5.91 -3.75
N SER A 152 0.03 -6.25 -4.79
CA SER A 152 0.58 -6.88 -5.99
C SER A 152 1.01 -5.81 -7.02
N GLY A 153 2.01 -6.16 -7.83
CA GLY A 153 2.57 -5.24 -8.78
C GLY A 153 3.52 -5.90 -9.78
N ALA A 154 4.38 -5.08 -10.35
CA ALA A 154 5.44 -5.49 -11.25
C ALA A 154 6.78 -4.85 -10.86
N ARG A 155 7.88 -5.45 -11.32
CA ARG A 155 9.22 -4.89 -11.26
C ARG A 155 9.80 -4.83 -12.67
N VAL A 156 10.27 -3.66 -13.06
CA VAL A 156 10.94 -3.48 -14.35
C VAL A 156 12.33 -4.09 -14.28
N ILE A 157 12.67 -4.97 -15.22
CA ILE A 157 13.90 -5.78 -15.14
C ILE A 157 15.15 -4.91 -15.29
N VAL A 158 15.17 -3.99 -16.24
CA VAL A 158 16.36 -3.19 -16.61
C VAL A 158 16.84 -2.30 -15.47
N CYS A 159 15.93 -1.65 -14.74
CA CYS A 159 16.25 -0.67 -13.69
C CYS A 159 15.84 -1.11 -12.28
N SER A 160 15.19 -2.26 -12.15
CA SER A 160 14.64 -2.74 -10.87
C SER A 160 13.58 -1.82 -10.24
N ASN A 161 12.92 -0.99 -11.04
CA ASN A 161 11.86 -0.10 -10.58
C ASN A 161 10.59 -0.89 -10.23
N LEU A 162 9.95 -0.51 -9.13
CA LEU A 162 8.69 -1.10 -8.68
C LEU A 162 7.51 -0.34 -9.27
N MET A 163 6.48 -1.10 -9.63
CA MET A 163 5.19 -0.60 -10.11
C MET A 163 4.10 -1.24 -9.27
N PHE A 164 3.46 -0.48 -8.42
CA PHE A 164 2.30 -0.96 -7.68
C PHE A 164 1.04 -0.29 -8.22
N ALA A 165 0.07 -1.11 -8.62
CA ALA A 165 -1.22 -0.67 -9.13
C ALA A 165 -2.34 -1.26 -8.29
N GLY A 166 -3.47 -0.55 -8.20
CA GLY A 166 -4.64 -1.01 -7.48
C GLY A 166 -4.64 -0.68 -6.00
N ASP A 167 -5.56 -1.30 -5.27
CA ASP A 167 -5.75 -1.02 -3.85
C ASP A 167 -4.75 -1.80 -2.99
N VAL A 168 -4.16 -1.11 -2.04
CA VAL A 168 -3.41 -1.77 -0.98
C VAL A 168 -4.40 -2.54 -0.13
N LYS A 169 -4.24 -3.84 -0.05
CA LYS A 169 -4.96 -4.62 0.94
C LYS A 169 -4.35 -4.32 2.30
N MET A 170 -5.10 -3.62 3.14
CA MET A 170 -4.65 -3.21 4.47
C MET A 170 -5.53 -3.85 5.53
N GLN A 171 -4.91 -4.34 6.58
CA GLN A 171 -5.62 -4.75 7.77
C GLN A 171 -5.27 -3.86 8.96
N LYS A 172 -6.30 -3.34 9.59
CA LYS A 172 -6.20 -2.52 10.82
C LYS A 172 -5.69 -3.30 12.03
N MET A 173 -5.20 -4.54 11.88
CA MET A 173 -5.23 -5.47 12.98
C MET A 173 -3.89 -5.90 13.50
N HIS A 174 -3.64 -5.30 14.59
CA HIS A 174 -2.84 -5.82 15.68
C HIS A 174 -3.75 -6.14 16.88
N THR A 175 -4.89 -6.82 16.67
CA THR A 175 -5.76 -7.26 17.77
C THR A 175 -5.69 -8.78 17.90
N PRO A 176 -5.68 -9.33 19.12
CA PRO A 176 -5.52 -10.79 19.33
C PRO A 176 -6.53 -11.65 18.59
N ALA A 177 -7.78 -11.18 18.47
CA ALA A 177 -8.88 -11.95 17.86
C ALA A 177 -8.73 -12.20 16.35
N HIS A 178 -7.90 -11.43 15.67
CA HIS A 178 -7.81 -11.47 14.21
C HIS A 178 -6.40 -11.75 13.68
N LEU A 179 -5.46 -12.05 14.58
CA LEU A 179 -4.05 -12.11 14.24
C LEU A 179 -3.72 -13.18 13.18
N ALA A 180 -4.11 -14.43 13.43
CA ALA A 180 -3.74 -15.53 12.55
C ALA A 180 -4.59 -15.60 11.29
N SER A 181 -5.92 -15.55 11.43
CA SER A 181 -6.84 -15.62 10.28
C SER A 181 -6.74 -14.39 9.37
N GLY A 182 -6.52 -13.21 9.95
CA GLY A 182 -6.42 -11.97 9.22
C GLY A 182 -5.15 -11.85 8.40
N LEU A 183 -4.01 -12.29 8.91
CA LEU A 183 -2.75 -12.28 8.18
C LEU A 183 -2.83 -13.19 6.94
N GLN A 184 -3.27 -14.44 7.13
CA GLN A 184 -3.40 -15.37 6.01
C GLN A 184 -4.43 -14.92 4.97
N PHE A 185 -5.55 -14.36 5.41
CA PHE A 185 -6.56 -13.83 4.51
C PHE A 185 -6.00 -12.68 3.66
N LEU A 186 -5.32 -11.70 4.29
CA LEU A 186 -4.70 -10.58 3.59
C LEU A 186 -3.70 -11.06 2.52
N VAL A 187 -2.79 -11.95 2.92
CA VAL A 187 -1.74 -12.45 2.02
C VAL A 187 -2.34 -13.24 0.87
N ARG A 188 -3.32 -14.11 1.15
CA ARG A 188 -4.05 -14.86 0.14
C ARG A 188 -4.70 -13.95 -0.89
N GLU A 189 -5.47 -12.94 -0.46
CA GLU A 189 -6.13 -12.01 -1.39
C GLU A 189 -5.14 -11.31 -2.32
N VAL A 190 -3.98 -10.90 -1.79
CA VAL A 190 -2.97 -10.21 -2.59
C VAL A 190 -2.31 -11.17 -3.57
N VAL A 191 -1.95 -12.36 -3.15
CA VAL A 191 -1.33 -13.36 -4.03
C VAL A 191 -2.32 -13.83 -5.09
N ASP A 192 -3.61 -14.03 -4.77
CA ASP A 192 -4.65 -14.39 -5.73
C ASP A 192 -4.87 -13.29 -6.79
N SER A 193 -4.64 -12.02 -6.44
CA SER A 193 -4.77 -10.89 -7.37
C SER A 193 -3.53 -10.66 -8.24
N LEU A 194 -2.41 -11.33 -7.98
CA LEU A 194 -1.09 -10.99 -8.55
C LEU A 194 -1.07 -11.01 -10.07
N GLU A 195 -1.57 -12.09 -10.69
CA GLU A 195 -1.59 -12.21 -12.15
C GLU A 195 -2.54 -11.19 -12.82
N ALA A 196 -3.70 -10.95 -12.21
CA ALA A 196 -4.66 -10.00 -12.74
C ALA A 196 -4.12 -8.56 -12.68
N GLN A 197 -3.47 -8.20 -11.59
CA GLN A 197 -2.82 -6.90 -11.46
C GLN A 197 -1.63 -6.77 -12.39
N PHE A 198 -0.85 -7.82 -12.58
CA PHE A 198 0.26 -7.81 -13.54
C PHE A 198 -0.23 -7.56 -14.96
N LYS A 199 -1.30 -8.25 -15.41
CA LYS A 199 -1.92 -8.00 -16.73
C LYS A 199 -2.40 -6.55 -16.87
N ARG A 200 -2.98 -5.99 -15.83
CA ARG A 200 -3.40 -4.58 -15.82
C ARG A 200 -2.18 -3.65 -15.99
N ILE A 201 -1.12 -3.88 -15.22
CA ILE A 201 0.11 -3.09 -15.32
C ILE A 201 0.73 -3.19 -16.73
N GLN A 202 0.68 -4.34 -17.37
CA GLN A 202 1.15 -4.49 -18.75
C GLN A 202 0.36 -3.61 -19.73
N LEU A 203 -0.98 -3.56 -19.58
CA LEU A 203 -1.83 -2.68 -20.41
C LEU A 203 -1.53 -1.19 -20.12
N ASP A 204 -1.36 -0.82 -18.88
CA ASP A 204 -1.00 0.54 -18.50
C ASP A 204 0.40 0.92 -19.00
N THR A 205 1.36 -0.01 -18.95
CA THR A 205 2.69 0.17 -19.54
C THR A 205 2.61 0.46 -21.04
N GLN A 206 1.77 -0.27 -21.77
CA GLN A 206 1.60 -0.02 -23.20
C GLN A 206 1.03 1.37 -23.47
N LYS A 207 -0.03 1.78 -22.75
CA LYS A 207 -0.58 3.14 -22.87
C LYS A 207 0.47 4.20 -22.58
N LEU A 208 1.28 4.04 -21.54
CA LEU A 208 2.35 4.99 -21.20
C LEU A 208 3.41 5.09 -22.30
N LYS A 209 3.72 3.98 -23.01
CA LYS A 209 4.64 3.96 -24.15
C LYS A 209 4.05 4.64 -25.38
N ASP A 210 2.74 4.59 -25.56
CA ASP A 210 2.07 5.16 -26.73
C ASP A 210 1.94 6.70 -26.66
N VAL A 211 2.11 7.30 -25.48
CA VAL A 211 2.05 8.75 -25.29
C VAL A 211 3.43 9.38 -25.38
N THR A 212 3.65 10.16 -26.46
CA THR A 212 4.88 10.93 -26.62
C THR A 212 4.87 12.19 -25.76
N VAL A 213 6.02 12.55 -25.22
CA VAL A 213 6.21 13.78 -24.43
C VAL A 213 7.23 14.71 -25.11
N ASN A 214 7.16 15.96 -24.78
CA ASN A 214 8.15 16.97 -25.15
C ASN A 214 8.70 17.67 -23.89
N PRO A 215 9.79 18.43 -23.96
CA PRO A 215 10.38 19.08 -22.79
C PRO A 215 9.41 19.95 -21.99
N ARG A 216 8.47 20.64 -22.66
CA ARG A 216 7.48 21.46 -21.98
C ARG A 216 6.52 20.61 -21.15
N LEU A 217 5.98 19.54 -21.72
CA LEU A 217 5.10 18.62 -21.01
C LEU A 217 5.82 17.94 -19.84
N ILE A 218 7.09 17.56 -20.02
CA ILE A 218 7.91 17.03 -18.92
C ILE A 218 7.98 18.01 -17.75
N HIS A 219 8.24 19.31 -18.03
CA HIS A 219 8.30 20.34 -16.98
C HIS A 219 6.94 20.52 -16.26
N GLU A 220 5.84 20.46 -17.01
CA GLU A 220 4.49 20.52 -16.45
C GLU A 220 4.22 19.31 -15.55
N LEU A 221 4.51 18.09 -16.00
CA LEU A 221 4.36 16.85 -15.22
C LEU A 221 5.20 16.87 -13.93
N LEU A 222 6.46 17.29 -14.01
CA LEU A 222 7.32 17.39 -12.82
C LEU A 222 6.83 18.43 -11.82
N GLY A 223 6.30 19.55 -12.33
CA GLY A 223 5.66 20.58 -11.50
C GLY A 223 4.43 20.03 -10.76
N GLU A 224 3.57 19.30 -11.45
CA GLU A 224 2.39 18.67 -10.85
C GLU A 224 2.77 17.59 -9.83
N LEU A 225 3.69 16.69 -10.16
CA LEU A 225 4.18 15.63 -9.26
C LEU A 225 4.74 16.19 -7.94
N PHE A 226 5.42 17.33 -8.01
CA PHE A 226 6.04 17.94 -6.85
C PHE A 226 5.09 18.88 -6.10
N TYR A 227 4.46 19.84 -6.82
CA TYR A 227 3.73 20.94 -6.20
C TYR A 227 2.26 20.59 -5.91
N SER A 228 1.57 19.98 -6.87
CA SER A 228 0.12 19.73 -6.75
C SER A 228 -0.19 18.41 -6.03
N GLU A 229 0.49 17.35 -6.40
CA GLU A 229 0.21 15.99 -5.91
C GLU A 229 1.14 15.54 -4.77
N ALA A 230 2.25 16.27 -4.58
CA ALA A 230 3.27 15.95 -3.58
C ALA A 230 3.74 14.47 -3.59
N VAL A 231 3.75 13.85 -4.77
CA VAL A 231 4.18 12.46 -4.97
C VAL A 231 5.69 12.33 -4.73
N VAL A 232 6.46 13.31 -5.21
CA VAL A 232 7.91 13.38 -5.06
C VAL A 232 8.33 14.53 -4.15
N THR A 233 9.40 14.34 -3.42
CA THR A 233 10.06 15.39 -2.63
C THR A 233 11.01 16.21 -3.50
N GLU A 234 11.49 17.37 -2.99
CA GLU A 234 12.50 18.18 -3.69
C GLU A 234 13.77 17.37 -4.00
N ALA A 235 14.23 16.56 -3.06
CA ALA A 235 15.41 15.70 -3.27
C ALA A 235 15.17 14.67 -4.38
N GLN A 236 13.98 14.06 -4.41
CA GLN A 236 13.58 13.13 -5.46
C GLN A 236 13.40 13.81 -6.80
N LEU A 237 12.85 15.03 -6.84
CA LEU A 237 12.74 15.81 -8.08
C LEU A 237 14.12 16.08 -8.72
N ARG A 238 15.14 16.33 -7.89
CA ARG A 238 16.53 16.46 -8.38
C ARG A 238 17.03 15.16 -9.03
N ILE A 239 16.74 14.00 -8.43
CA ILE A 239 17.08 12.71 -9.01
C ILE A 239 16.37 12.53 -10.37
N VAL A 240 15.05 12.75 -10.44
CA VAL A 240 14.30 12.66 -11.71
C VAL A 240 14.92 13.53 -12.80
N ARG A 241 15.27 14.79 -12.46
CA ARG A 241 15.92 15.71 -13.40
C ARG A 241 17.27 15.18 -13.89
N ASP A 242 18.07 14.60 -13.00
CA ASP A 242 19.40 14.13 -13.34
C ASP A 242 19.33 12.83 -14.18
N GLU A 243 18.38 11.94 -13.86
CA GLU A 243 18.04 10.75 -14.65
C GLU A 243 17.56 11.10 -16.07
N LEU A 244 16.66 12.08 -16.21
CA LEU A 244 16.18 12.58 -17.51
C LEU A 244 17.32 13.17 -18.38
N LYS A 245 18.37 13.74 -17.76
CA LYS A 245 19.53 14.25 -18.48
C LYS A 245 20.49 13.13 -18.89
N GLN A 246 20.66 12.13 -18.04
CA GLN A 246 21.59 11.03 -18.26
C GLN A 246 21.05 9.97 -19.20
N GLN A 247 19.72 9.73 -19.16
CA GLN A 247 19.00 8.75 -19.97
C GLN A 247 19.67 7.35 -19.93
N THR A 248 20.07 6.91 -18.74
CA THR A 248 20.88 5.70 -18.57
C THR A 248 20.17 4.43 -19.03
N ASN A 249 18.90 4.26 -18.65
CA ASN A 249 18.08 3.08 -18.96
C ASN A 249 16.85 3.40 -19.81
N PHE A 250 16.41 4.64 -19.82
CA PHE A 250 15.21 5.14 -20.51
C PHE A 250 15.53 6.45 -21.20
N GLY A 251 14.81 6.73 -22.28
CA GLY A 251 14.86 8.02 -22.98
C GLY A 251 14.12 9.12 -22.21
N ALA A 252 13.62 10.08 -22.97
CA ALA A 252 12.76 11.16 -22.47
C ALA A 252 11.66 11.48 -23.50
N ASP A 253 11.24 10.48 -24.28
CA ASP A 253 10.36 10.66 -25.43
C ASP A 253 8.92 10.23 -25.14
N THR A 254 8.71 9.41 -24.11
CA THR A 254 7.39 8.85 -23.76
C THR A 254 7.04 9.08 -22.29
N LEU A 255 5.73 9.01 -21.96
CA LEU A 255 5.29 8.99 -20.55
C LEU A 255 5.90 7.83 -19.77
N TRP A 256 6.15 6.70 -20.44
CA TRP A 256 6.83 5.55 -19.85
C TRP A 256 8.23 5.89 -19.36
N ASP A 257 8.98 6.64 -20.14
CA ASP A 257 10.33 7.08 -19.77
C ASP A 257 10.29 7.97 -18.53
N VAL A 258 9.45 8.98 -18.53
CA VAL A 258 9.30 9.91 -17.40
C VAL A 258 8.80 9.18 -16.14
N TYR A 259 7.89 8.23 -16.30
CA TYR A 259 7.43 7.38 -15.20
C TYR A 259 8.59 6.58 -14.60
N ASN A 260 9.44 5.96 -15.42
CA ASN A 260 10.57 5.18 -14.92
C ASN A 260 11.63 6.05 -14.23
N HIS A 261 11.92 7.24 -14.72
CA HIS A 261 12.80 8.19 -14.01
C HIS A 261 12.19 8.63 -12.67
N THR A 262 10.87 8.77 -12.61
CA THR A 262 10.17 9.07 -11.36
C THR A 262 10.26 7.90 -10.37
N THR A 263 10.03 6.68 -10.81
CA THR A 263 10.11 5.49 -9.95
C THR A 263 11.54 5.17 -9.51
N GLU A 264 12.55 5.52 -10.29
CA GLU A 264 13.96 5.48 -9.86
C GLU A 264 14.19 6.39 -8.64
N ALA A 265 13.69 7.63 -8.70
CA ALA A 265 13.79 8.54 -7.57
C ALA A 265 13.02 8.04 -6.33
N LEU A 266 11.90 7.34 -6.51
CA LEU A 266 11.10 6.77 -5.42
C LEU A 266 11.83 5.65 -4.66
N LYS A 267 12.93 5.08 -5.15
CA LYS A 267 13.78 4.15 -4.39
C LYS A 267 14.34 4.75 -3.10
N THR A 268 14.41 6.08 -3.02
CA THR A 268 14.83 6.81 -1.82
C THR A 268 13.70 7.04 -0.82
N THR A 269 12.50 6.58 -1.11
CA THR A 269 11.33 6.76 -0.26
C THR A 269 11.49 5.97 1.05
N PRO A 270 11.18 6.56 2.22
CA PRO A 270 11.16 5.85 3.49
C PRO A 270 10.27 4.62 3.47
N SER A 271 10.69 3.53 4.12
CA SER A 271 10.03 2.21 4.09
C SER A 271 8.52 2.24 4.34
N GLY A 272 8.04 3.12 5.21
CA GLY A 272 6.62 3.26 5.52
C GLY A 272 5.78 3.88 4.39
N LEU A 273 6.39 4.61 3.47
CA LEU A 273 5.71 5.37 2.42
C LEU A 273 5.84 4.74 1.03
N VAL A 274 6.74 3.76 0.84
CA VAL A 274 7.06 3.17 -0.49
C VAL A 274 5.81 2.75 -1.25
N ILE A 275 4.95 1.92 -0.65
CA ILE A 275 3.76 1.41 -1.32
C ILE A 275 2.85 2.56 -1.78
N GLY A 276 2.57 3.51 -0.88
CA GLY A 276 1.69 4.65 -1.20
C GLY A 276 2.24 5.49 -2.35
N ARG A 277 3.51 5.87 -2.27
CA ARG A 277 4.14 6.72 -3.30
C ARG A 277 4.21 6.06 -4.67
N HIS A 278 4.48 4.75 -4.73
CA HIS A 278 4.44 4.03 -6.01
C HIS A 278 3.04 3.94 -6.60
N ILE A 279 2.00 3.76 -5.79
CA ILE A 279 0.60 3.75 -6.26
C ILE A 279 0.19 5.15 -6.74
N GLU A 280 0.50 6.20 -5.97
CA GLU A 280 0.22 7.60 -6.34
C GLU A 280 0.92 7.96 -7.66
N ALA A 281 2.19 7.59 -7.83
CA ALA A 281 2.91 7.79 -9.08
C ALA A 281 2.26 7.02 -10.24
N HIS A 282 1.91 5.74 -10.04
CA HIS A 282 1.25 4.95 -11.09
C HIS A 282 -0.09 5.57 -11.52
N GLN A 283 -0.92 5.96 -10.56
CA GLN A 283 -2.20 6.62 -10.83
C GLN A 283 -2.01 7.95 -11.55
N PHE A 284 -1.04 8.78 -11.12
CA PHE A 284 -0.73 10.05 -11.74
C PHE A 284 -0.44 9.92 -13.23
N PHE A 285 0.44 8.97 -13.59
CA PHE A 285 0.83 8.78 -14.98
C PHE A 285 -0.27 8.11 -15.81
N THR A 286 -0.94 7.09 -15.29
CA THR A 286 -1.99 6.36 -16.02
C THR A 286 -3.26 7.18 -16.28
N GLN A 287 -3.53 8.21 -15.48
CA GLN A 287 -4.61 9.16 -15.75
C GLN A 287 -4.31 10.14 -16.91
N ARG A 288 -3.06 10.20 -17.34
CA ARG A 288 -2.55 11.09 -18.39
C ARG A 288 -2.16 10.35 -19.68
N ALA A 289 -2.34 9.02 -19.68
CA ALA A 289 -2.09 8.13 -20.80
C ALA A 289 -3.40 7.72 -21.59
#